data_7b226141471ff8b6b0aabe07edbdb87e
#
_entry.id   7b226141471ff8b6b0aabe07edbdb87e
#
_cell.length_a   1.000
_cell.length_b   1.000
_cell.length_c   1.000
_cell.angle_alpha   90.00
_cell.angle_beta   90.00
_cell.angle_gamma   90.00
#
_symmetry.space_group_name_H-M   'P 1'
#
loop_
_entity.id
_entity.type
_entity.pdbx_description
1 polymer ?
#
loop_
_entity_poly.entity_id
_entity_poly.type
_entity_poly.pdbx_seq_one_letter_code
_entity_poly.pdbx_strand_id
1 'polypeptide(L)'
;MSKTNLKIEYILKASNNIEFDNIDTYISRKIFEHYNKIPTYTLENILTILNISKLKFKTYLNQLGYKNYTAFKDEVIFERIVRLKQIRDRYENIW
;
A
#
# COMPACT_ATOMS: atom_id res chain seq x y z
N MET A 1 -8.93 5.39 -15.04
CA MET A 1 -8.41 4.92 -13.74
C MET A 1 -6.98 4.48 -13.88
N SER A 2 -6.13 4.90 -12.99
CA SER A 2 -4.71 4.53 -13.09
C SER A 2 -4.48 3.09 -12.60
N LYS A 3 -3.40 2.47 -13.07
CA LYS A 3 -3.00 1.14 -12.59
C LYS A 3 -2.70 1.13 -11.11
N THR A 4 -2.27 2.26 -10.57
CA THR A 4 -1.98 2.44 -9.15
C THR A 4 -3.21 2.13 -8.29
N ASN A 5 -4.36 2.67 -8.68
CA ASN A 5 -5.61 2.44 -7.95
C ASN A 5 -6.00 0.96 -7.92
N LEU A 6 -5.77 0.24 -9.00
CA LEU A 6 -6.11 -1.19 -9.07
C LEU A 6 -5.28 -2.01 -8.08
N LYS A 7 -4.00 -1.69 -7.94
CA LYS A 7 -3.12 -2.39 -7.00
C LYS A 7 -3.51 -2.12 -5.55
N ILE A 8 -3.82 -0.88 -5.24
CA ILE A 8 -4.27 -0.50 -3.90
C ILE A 8 -5.60 -1.17 -3.57
N GLU A 9 -6.52 -1.21 -4.54
CA GLU A 9 -7.78 -1.92 -4.37
C GLU A 9 -7.58 -3.40 -4.07
N TYR A 10 -6.61 -4.03 -4.73
CA TYR A 10 -6.28 -5.44 -4.45
C TYR A 10 -5.86 -5.62 -2.99
N ILE A 11 -5.00 -4.75 -2.48
CA ILE A 11 -4.55 -4.80 -1.09
C ILE A 11 -5.73 -4.63 -0.15
N LEU A 12 -6.61 -3.68 -0.42
CA LEU A 12 -7.78 -3.43 0.41
C LEU A 12 -8.73 -4.62 0.42
N LYS A 13 -8.98 -5.23 -0.73
CA LYS A 13 -9.83 -6.42 -0.82
C LYS A 13 -9.22 -7.58 -0.05
N ALA A 14 -7.93 -7.81 -0.19
CA ALA A 14 -7.25 -8.88 0.52
C ALA A 14 -7.31 -8.66 2.03
N SER A 15 -7.16 -7.42 2.49
CA SER A 15 -7.21 -7.11 3.92
C SER A 15 -8.60 -7.31 4.54
N ASN A 16 -9.65 -7.19 3.73
CA ASN A 16 -11.03 -7.38 4.17
C ASN A 16 -11.47 -8.83 4.09
N ASN A 17 -10.69 -9.68 3.48
CA ASN A 17 -11.05 -11.09 3.28
C ASN A 17 -10.56 -11.91 4.47
N ILE A 18 -11.36 -11.96 5.51
CA ILE A 18 -11.02 -12.65 6.77
C ILE A 18 -11.07 -14.17 6.67
N GLU A 19 -11.56 -14.71 5.56
CA GLU A 19 -11.60 -16.16 5.35
C GLU A 19 -10.23 -16.74 4.99
N PHE A 20 -9.34 -15.93 4.46
CA PHE A 20 -8.00 -16.37 4.08
C PHE A 20 -7.01 -16.10 5.19
N ASP A 21 -6.69 -17.12 5.93
CA ASP A 21 -5.68 -17.07 6.99
C ASP A 21 -4.32 -17.45 6.41
N ASN A 22 -3.85 -16.67 5.45
CA ASN A 22 -2.54 -16.86 4.82
C ASN A 22 -1.68 -15.62 4.99
N ILE A 23 -0.39 -15.78 4.64
CA ILE A 23 0.60 -14.72 4.84
C ILE A 23 0.28 -13.47 4.01
N ASP A 24 -0.26 -13.63 2.81
CA ASP A 24 -0.58 -12.51 1.94
C ASP A 24 -1.69 -11.65 2.53
N THR A 25 -2.71 -12.29 3.11
CA THR A 25 -3.79 -11.59 3.79
C THR A 25 -3.27 -10.85 5.02
N TYR A 26 -2.38 -11.49 5.79
CA TYR A 26 -1.76 -10.86 6.94
C TYR A 26 -0.98 -9.62 6.54
N ILE A 27 -0.14 -9.72 5.52
CA ILE A 27 0.68 -8.60 5.03
C ILE A 27 -0.23 -7.47 4.53
N SER A 28 -1.24 -7.79 3.74
CA SER A 28 -2.17 -6.79 3.19
C SER A 28 -2.89 -6.03 4.29
N ARG A 29 -3.33 -6.75 5.33
CA ARG A 29 -4.03 -6.16 6.47
C ARG A 29 -3.11 -5.21 7.24
N LYS A 30 -1.86 -5.62 7.48
CA LYS A 30 -0.88 -4.79 8.18
C LYS A 30 -0.50 -3.56 7.36
N ILE A 31 -0.32 -3.71 6.07
CA ILE A 31 -0.04 -2.58 5.18
C ILE A 31 -1.21 -1.58 5.22
N PHE A 32 -2.43 -2.08 5.18
CA PHE A 32 -3.60 -1.22 5.26
C PHE A 32 -3.66 -0.44 6.58
N GLU A 33 -3.37 -1.11 7.70
CA GLU A 33 -3.33 -0.46 9.01
C GLU A 33 -2.31 0.68 9.08
N HIS A 34 -1.19 0.53 8.38
CA HIS A 34 -0.08 1.49 8.40
C HIS A 34 0.04 2.32 7.12
N TYR A 35 -0.98 2.28 6.28
CA TYR A 35 -0.95 2.86 4.94
C TYR A 35 -0.50 4.32 4.95
N ASN A 36 -1.04 5.12 5.85
CA ASN A 36 -0.74 6.54 5.91
C ASN A 36 0.69 6.85 6.38
N LYS A 37 1.34 5.88 7.01
CA LYS A 37 2.70 6.03 7.53
C LYS A 37 3.76 5.44 6.62
N ILE A 38 3.35 4.66 5.61
CA ILE A 38 4.29 4.01 4.69
C ILE A 38 5.31 4.99 4.09
N PRO A 39 4.93 6.22 3.68
CA PRO A 39 5.92 7.16 3.16
C PRO A 39 7.08 7.47 4.12
N THR A 40 6.88 7.30 5.42
CA THR A 40 7.90 7.54 6.44
C THR A 40 8.68 6.29 6.82
N TYR A 41 8.30 5.12 6.32
CA TYR A 41 8.92 3.85 6.70
C TYR A 41 9.99 3.44 5.71
N THR A 42 11.17 3.07 6.24
CA THR A 42 12.21 2.38 5.46
C THR A 42 11.80 0.92 5.29
N LEU A 43 12.51 0.20 4.41
CA LEU A 43 12.31 -1.23 4.26
C LEU A 43 12.48 -1.95 5.60
N GLU A 44 13.51 -1.57 6.36
CA GLU A 44 13.77 -2.18 7.68
C GLU A 44 12.63 -1.94 8.65
N ASN A 45 12.09 -0.72 8.66
CA ASN A 45 10.95 -0.39 9.51
C ASN A 45 9.75 -1.26 9.18
N ILE A 46 9.40 -1.38 7.90
CA ILE A 46 8.22 -2.15 7.50
C ILE A 46 8.40 -3.65 7.77
N LEU A 47 9.60 -4.19 7.57
CA LEU A 47 9.86 -5.59 7.88
C LEU A 47 9.72 -5.87 9.38
N THR A 48 10.14 -4.94 10.22
CA THR A 48 10.00 -5.06 11.67
C THR A 48 8.52 -5.04 12.06
N ILE A 49 7.75 -4.11 11.49
CA ILE A 49 6.33 -3.97 11.77
C ILE A 49 5.57 -5.22 11.33
N LEU A 50 5.88 -5.73 10.13
CA LEU A 50 5.24 -6.91 9.59
C LEU A 50 5.73 -8.19 10.26
N ASN A 51 6.92 -8.14 10.85
CA ASN A 51 7.56 -9.31 11.47
C ASN A 51 7.70 -10.47 10.49
N ILE A 52 8.19 -10.19 9.29
CA ILE A 52 8.41 -11.18 8.24
C ILE A 52 9.81 -11.00 7.66
N SER A 53 10.28 -12.03 6.93
CA SER A 53 11.57 -11.97 6.27
C SER A 53 11.53 -11.05 5.05
N LYS A 54 12.69 -10.55 4.68
CA LYS A 54 12.85 -9.72 3.49
C LYS A 54 12.40 -10.47 2.23
N LEU A 55 12.74 -11.74 2.14
CA LEU A 55 12.37 -12.57 0.99
C LEU A 55 10.85 -12.72 0.88
N LYS A 56 10.19 -12.94 2.00
CA LYS A 56 8.74 -13.10 2.05
C LYS A 56 8.04 -11.84 1.57
N PHE A 57 8.51 -10.69 2.03
CA PHE A 57 7.97 -9.41 1.63
C PHE A 57 8.22 -9.12 0.15
N LYS A 58 9.43 -9.43 -0.33
CA LYS A 58 9.76 -9.28 -1.75
C LYS A 58 8.83 -10.11 -2.62
N THR A 59 8.58 -11.35 -2.24
CA THR A 59 7.66 -12.22 -2.97
C THR A 59 6.26 -11.62 -3.01
N TYR A 60 5.78 -11.11 -1.89
CA TYR A 60 4.48 -10.46 -1.81
C TYR A 60 4.40 -9.26 -2.77
N LEU A 61 5.39 -8.37 -2.74
CA LEU A 61 5.41 -7.19 -3.60
C LEU A 61 5.48 -7.57 -5.08
N ASN A 62 6.27 -8.59 -5.42
CA ASN A 62 6.38 -9.05 -6.81
C ASN A 62 5.05 -9.60 -7.32
N GLN A 63 4.27 -10.27 -6.49
CA GLN A 63 2.94 -10.76 -6.85
C GLN A 63 1.99 -9.61 -7.18
N LEU A 64 2.17 -8.47 -6.53
CA LEU A 64 1.38 -7.27 -6.82
C LEU A 64 1.91 -6.49 -8.02
N GLY A 65 3.04 -6.90 -8.57
CA GLY A 65 3.64 -6.24 -9.72
C GLY A 65 4.67 -5.18 -9.39
N TYR A 66 5.06 -5.07 -8.13
CA TYR A 66 6.10 -4.14 -7.71
C TYR A 66 7.47 -4.81 -7.78
N LYS A 67 8.43 -4.09 -8.30
CA LYS A 67 9.79 -4.57 -8.43
C LYS A 67 10.50 -4.67 -7.07
N ASN A 68 10.23 -3.71 -6.20
CA ASN A 68 10.84 -3.63 -4.86
C ASN A 68 9.97 -2.73 -3.96
N TYR A 69 10.39 -2.57 -2.71
CA TYR A 69 9.67 -1.73 -1.77
C TYR A 69 9.65 -0.25 -2.18
N THR A 70 10.74 0.25 -2.75
CA THR A 70 10.82 1.64 -3.21
C THR A 70 9.73 1.93 -4.24
N ALA A 71 9.53 1.02 -5.20
CA ALA A 71 8.49 1.17 -6.21
C ALA A 71 7.10 1.19 -5.58
N PHE A 72 6.86 0.31 -4.62
CA PHE A 72 5.60 0.29 -3.89
C PHE A 72 5.38 1.58 -3.10
N LYS A 73 6.39 2.01 -2.36
CA LYS A 73 6.34 3.22 -1.55
C LYS A 73 6.09 4.46 -2.40
N ASP A 74 6.75 4.56 -3.54
CA ASP A 74 6.56 5.68 -4.47
C ASP A 74 5.12 5.73 -4.97
N GLU A 75 4.53 4.60 -5.24
CA GLU A 75 3.14 4.52 -5.69
C GLU A 75 2.17 4.94 -4.58
N VAL A 76 2.44 4.57 -3.34
CA VAL A 76 1.64 5.00 -2.19
C VAL A 76 1.71 6.52 -2.03
N ILE A 77 2.91 7.08 -2.16
CA ILE A 77 3.10 8.53 -2.09
C ILE A 77 2.33 9.22 -3.20
N PHE A 78 2.41 8.70 -4.40
CA PHE A 78 1.72 9.26 -5.57
C PHE A 78 0.20 9.26 -5.36
N GLU A 79 -0.36 8.15 -4.90
CA GLU A 79 -1.79 8.03 -4.59
C GLU A 79 -2.23 9.09 -3.59
N ARG A 80 -1.43 9.28 -2.56
CA ARG A 80 -1.74 10.26 -1.52
C ARG A 80 -1.74 11.69 -2.06
N ILE A 81 -0.77 12.01 -2.91
CA ILE A 81 -0.67 13.33 -3.54
C ILE A 81 -1.88 13.57 -4.44
N VAL A 82 -2.26 12.58 -5.23
CA VAL A 82 -3.42 12.68 -6.12
C VAL A 82 -4.70 12.94 -5.32
N ARG A 83 -4.90 12.23 -4.23
CA ARG A 83 -6.07 12.42 -3.37
C ARG A 83 -6.12 13.81 -2.76
N LEU A 84 -4.99 14.30 -2.25
CA LEU A 84 -4.92 15.65 -1.69
C LEU A 84 -5.22 16.71 -2.73
N LYS A 85 -4.70 16.53 -3.94
CA LYS A 85 -4.96 17.43 -5.05
C LYS A 85 -6.45 17.46 -5.42
N GLN A 86 -7.08 16.30 -5.47
CA GLN A 86 -8.52 16.20 -5.77
C GLN A 86 -9.35 16.91 -4.71
N ILE A 87 -9.01 16.76 -3.45
CA ILE A 87 -9.69 17.45 -2.36
C ILE A 87 -9.55 18.96 -2.50
N ARG A 88 -8.35 19.44 -2.79
CA ARG A 88 -8.09 20.85 -2.99
C ARG A 88 -8.90 21.41 -4.16
N ASP A 89 -8.93 20.70 -5.27
CA ASP A 89 -9.66 21.11 -6.47
C ASP A 89 -11.15 21.22 -6.19
N ARG A 90 -11.71 20.33 -5.37
CA ARG A 90 -13.11 20.43 -4.94
C ARG A 90 -13.38 21.69 -4.15
N TYR A 91 -12.49 22.04 -3.22
CA TYR A 91 -12.65 23.25 -2.43
C TYR A 91 -12.55 24.51 -3.29
N GLU A 92 -11.64 24.52 -4.26
CA GLU A 92 -11.50 25.64 -5.18
C GLU A 92 -12.75 25.82 -6.06
N ASN A 93 -13.41 24.74 -6.44
CA ASN A 93 -14.62 24.79 -7.27
C ASN A 93 -15.86 25.25 -6.52
N ILE A 94 -15.84 25.25 -5.21
CA ILE A 94 -16.95 25.73 -4.39
C ILE A 94 -16.99 27.27 -4.31
N TRP A 95 -15.87 27.90 -4.51
CA TRP A 95 -15.72 29.35 -4.49
C TRP A 95 -15.90 29.97 -5.87
#